data_232b21f93170efe8817d3d154b1339e2
#
_entry.id   232b21f93170efe8817d3d154b1339e2
#
_cell.length_a   1.000
_cell.length_b   1.000
_cell.length_c   1.000
_cell.angle_alpha   90.00
_cell.angle_beta   90.00
_cell.angle_gamma   90.00
#
_symmetry.space_group_name_H-M   'P 1'
#
loop_
_entity.id
_entity.type
_entity.pdbx_description
1 polymer ?
#
loop_
_entity_poly.entity_id
_entity_poly.type
_entity_poly.pdbx_seq_one_letter_code
_entity_poly.pdbx_strand_id
1 'polypeptide(L)'
;MNNKKRDNKGRLLFMGETQEKSGRYRYNYVDALGKRKEVYSWRLTEADSIPTGKRRDKPLRDREKDIQKKQFHGVATTNMTVNELVERYLMLKRAVKHSTEANYKFVQNILAREPFGNKHIDAVRLSDAKLFLIKLQREDGKGYSSIHTIRGVLRPAFQMAVDDDLLMKNPFAFQLGTVIVNDSEKRESVTTEQKNKFLDFVRSDKHYNKYYDAFAFLFATGLRISEFCGLTVKDLDFEHGKINIYKQLQRTRDMEYVIETTKTSSGTRQLPMTPEVREICERMVRDRKKPKVEPMIKGHSRFLYFDKNGKAMVALHWEKYMKHALDKYNREHQVLLPTITPHICRHTYCTEMAKSGMNPKTLQYLMGHSEISVTLNVYTHLGFEDAKEEVERLFAVN
;
A
#
# COMPACT_ATOMS: atom_id res chain seq x y z
N MET A 1 -51.76 -10.82 -39.16
CA MET A 1 -51.10 -9.69 -39.86
C MET A 1 -50.26 -8.90 -38.82
N ASN A 2 -48.93 -8.95 -38.94
CA ASN A 2 -48.05 -8.30 -37.99
C ASN A 2 -48.01 -6.78 -38.29
N ASN A 3 -48.76 -6.00 -37.54
CA ASN A 3 -48.85 -4.54 -37.74
C ASN A 3 -47.49 -3.90 -37.37
N LYS A 4 -46.61 -3.74 -38.37
CA LYS A 4 -45.27 -3.14 -38.22
C LYS A 4 -45.44 -1.67 -37.78
N LYS A 5 -45.13 -1.34 -36.54
CA LYS A 5 -45.17 0.03 -35.99
C LYS A 5 -44.25 0.93 -36.79
N ARG A 6 -44.71 2.14 -37.11
CA ARG A 6 -43.93 3.17 -37.80
C ARG A 6 -43.89 4.43 -36.92
N ASP A 7 -42.82 5.22 -37.06
CA ASP A 7 -42.73 6.52 -36.42
C ASP A 7 -43.51 7.61 -37.22
N ASN A 8 -43.52 8.84 -36.71
CA ASN A 8 -44.18 9.96 -37.37
C ASN A 8 -43.55 10.37 -38.74
N LYS A 9 -42.36 9.84 -39.04
CA LYS A 9 -41.64 10.01 -40.33
C LYS A 9 -41.85 8.80 -41.27
N GLY A 10 -42.72 7.88 -40.91
CA GLY A 10 -43.02 6.67 -41.69
C GLY A 10 -41.95 5.56 -41.61
N ARG A 11 -40.93 5.69 -40.79
CA ARG A 11 -39.85 4.71 -40.62
C ARG A 11 -40.31 3.53 -39.76
N LEU A 12 -39.87 2.36 -40.12
CA LEU A 12 -40.15 1.14 -39.37
C LEU A 12 -39.46 1.17 -38.01
N LEU A 13 -40.23 0.94 -36.95
CA LEU A 13 -39.73 0.73 -35.60
C LEU A 13 -39.47 -0.76 -35.34
N PHE A 14 -38.30 -1.07 -34.76
CA PHE A 14 -37.93 -2.44 -34.42
C PHE A 14 -38.62 -2.93 -33.14
N MET A 15 -38.48 -4.20 -32.83
CA MET A 15 -39.06 -4.78 -31.63
C MET A 15 -38.46 -4.11 -30.39
N GLY A 16 -39.32 -3.63 -29.49
CA GLY A 16 -38.89 -2.85 -28.32
C GLY A 16 -38.88 -1.33 -28.54
N GLU A 17 -38.75 -0.85 -29.79
CA GLU A 17 -38.81 0.58 -30.11
C GLU A 17 -40.25 1.10 -30.12
N THR A 18 -40.45 2.28 -29.57
CA THR A 18 -41.70 3.06 -29.63
C THR A 18 -41.41 4.54 -29.75
N GLN A 19 -42.29 5.31 -30.38
CA GLN A 19 -42.28 6.76 -30.33
C GLN A 19 -43.43 7.27 -29.47
N GLU A 20 -43.14 8.15 -28.52
CA GLU A 20 -44.11 8.80 -27.65
C GLU A 20 -44.81 9.96 -28.39
N LYS A 21 -45.94 10.39 -27.88
CA LYS A 21 -46.67 11.56 -28.40
C LYS A 21 -45.80 12.85 -28.38
N SER A 22 -44.83 12.92 -27.46
CA SER A 22 -43.83 13.99 -27.37
C SER A 22 -42.84 14.05 -28.52
N GLY A 23 -42.80 13.01 -29.37
CA GLY A 23 -41.80 12.82 -30.40
C GLY A 23 -40.52 12.11 -29.91
N ARG A 24 -40.43 11.82 -28.63
CA ARG A 24 -39.29 11.10 -28.04
C ARG A 24 -39.38 9.61 -28.36
N TYR A 25 -38.24 9.00 -28.70
CA TYR A 25 -38.13 7.56 -28.92
C TYR A 25 -37.80 6.84 -27.64
N ARG A 26 -38.36 5.63 -27.45
CA ARG A 26 -38.14 4.76 -26.32
C ARG A 26 -37.83 3.34 -26.80
N TYR A 27 -36.85 2.71 -26.17
CA TYR A 27 -36.52 1.30 -26.36
C TYR A 27 -36.67 0.57 -25.02
N ASN A 28 -37.49 -0.48 -25.02
CA ASN A 28 -37.71 -1.36 -23.89
C ASN A 28 -36.93 -2.65 -24.08
N TYR A 29 -36.21 -3.05 -23.05
CA TYR A 29 -35.45 -4.30 -23.05
C TYR A 29 -35.45 -4.94 -21.66
N VAL A 30 -35.07 -6.25 -21.61
CA VAL A 30 -34.84 -6.97 -20.36
C VAL A 30 -33.33 -7.06 -20.18
N ASP A 31 -32.83 -6.65 -19.02
CA ASP A 31 -31.38 -6.74 -18.74
C ASP A 31 -30.94 -8.18 -18.42
N ALA A 32 -29.65 -8.42 -18.26
CA ALA A 32 -29.09 -9.74 -17.95
C ALA A 32 -29.57 -10.33 -16.60
N LEU A 33 -30.15 -9.49 -15.72
CA LEU A 33 -30.77 -9.90 -14.44
C LEU A 33 -32.26 -10.16 -14.53
N GLY A 34 -32.84 -10.16 -15.74
CA GLY A 34 -34.26 -10.37 -15.96
C GLY A 34 -35.16 -9.17 -15.67
N LYS A 35 -34.57 -7.97 -15.38
CA LYS A 35 -35.35 -6.76 -15.09
C LYS A 35 -35.65 -5.98 -16.35
N ARG A 36 -36.91 -5.52 -16.47
CA ARG A 36 -37.33 -4.61 -17.55
C ARG A 36 -36.70 -3.22 -17.35
N LYS A 37 -36.08 -2.68 -18.42
CA LYS A 37 -35.46 -1.36 -18.48
C LYS A 37 -35.87 -0.61 -19.72
N GLU A 38 -35.77 0.70 -19.65
CA GLU A 38 -36.14 1.61 -20.74
C GLU A 38 -35.01 2.62 -20.97
N VAL A 39 -34.76 2.94 -22.23
CA VAL A 39 -33.87 4.03 -22.63
C VAL A 39 -34.57 4.93 -23.62
N TYR A 40 -34.24 6.21 -23.57
CA TYR A 40 -34.91 7.25 -24.34
C TYR A 40 -33.91 8.05 -25.16
N SER A 41 -34.35 8.53 -26.34
CA SER A 41 -33.62 9.50 -27.15
C SER A 41 -34.57 10.38 -27.94
N TRP A 42 -34.15 11.60 -28.25
CA TRP A 42 -34.87 12.50 -29.16
C TRP A 42 -34.61 12.16 -30.65
N ARG A 43 -33.63 11.31 -30.92
CA ARG A 43 -33.23 10.87 -32.26
C ARG A 43 -33.30 9.36 -32.37
N LEU A 44 -33.86 8.87 -33.46
CA LEU A 44 -33.84 7.44 -33.78
C LEU A 44 -32.48 7.03 -34.35
N THR A 45 -31.94 7.85 -35.25
CA THR A 45 -30.66 7.65 -35.95
C THR A 45 -29.83 8.93 -35.95
N GLU A 46 -28.57 8.85 -36.36
CA GLU A 46 -27.71 10.04 -36.47
C GLU A 46 -28.20 11.09 -37.45
N ALA A 47 -28.96 10.67 -38.47
CA ALA A 47 -29.55 11.58 -39.46
C ALA A 47 -30.68 12.45 -38.88
N ASP A 48 -31.18 12.18 -37.68
CA ASP A 48 -32.24 12.97 -37.09
C ASP A 48 -31.73 14.26 -36.47
N SER A 49 -32.39 15.38 -36.78
CA SER A 49 -32.18 16.66 -36.10
C SER A 49 -32.68 16.61 -34.65
N ILE A 50 -32.04 17.39 -33.80
CA ILE A 50 -32.46 17.54 -32.40
C ILE A 50 -33.57 18.59 -32.33
N PRO A 51 -34.68 18.30 -31.63
CA PRO A 51 -35.73 19.31 -31.45
C PRO A 51 -35.18 20.58 -30.76
N THR A 52 -35.68 21.73 -31.14
CA THR A 52 -35.29 23.04 -30.59
C THR A 52 -35.43 23.02 -29.06
N GLY A 53 -34.40 23.50 -28.35
CA GLY A 53 -34.36 23.56 -26.87
C GLY A 53 -34.00 22.26 -26.19
N LYS A 54 -33.64 21.19 -26.92
CA LYS A 54 -33.19 19.90 -26.32
C LYS A 54 -31.67 19.73 -26.44
N ARG A 55 -31.07 19.08 -25.42
CA ARG A 55 -29.62 18.76 -25.45
C ARG A 55 -29.35 17.65 -26.46
N ARG A 56 -28.15 17.71 -27.05
CA ARG A 56 -27.67 16.66 -27.96
C ARG A 56 -27.55 15.34 -27.21
N ASP A 57 -28.23 14.32 -27.66
CA ASP A 57 -28.20 12.98 -27.11
C ASP A 57 -27.74 11.96 -28.16
N LYS A 58 -27.33 10.77 -27.70
CA LYS A 58 -26.98 9.64 -28.56
C LYS A 58 -28.25 9.06 -29.19
N PRO A 59 -28.28 8.78 -30.51
CA PRO A 59 -29.45 8.18 -31.18
C PRO A 59 -29.90 6.88 -30.50
N LEU A 60 -31.22 6.60 -30.55
CA LEU A 60 -31.78 5.43 -29.89
C LEU A 60 -31.16 4.11 -30.40
N ARG A 61 -31.03 3.96 -31.70
CA ARG A 61 -30.46 2.74 -32.32
C ARG A 61 -28.98 2.52 -31.97
N ASP A 62 -28.22 3.54 -31.72
CA ASP A 62 -26.85 3.41 -31.27
C ASP A 62 -26.78 3.01 -29.79
N ARG A 63 -27.73 3.52 -28.97
CA ARG A 63 -27.90 3.03 -27.59
C ARG A 63 -28.35 1.57 -27.55
N GLU A 64 -29.26 1.18 -28.44
CA GLU A 64 -29.73 -0.19 -28.60
C GLU A 64 -28.60 -1.14 -28.98
N LYS A 65 -27.76 -0.77 -29.97
CA LYS A 65 -26.58 -1.57 -30.34
C LYS A 65 -25.62 -1.75 -29.14
N ASP A 66 -25.39 -0.70 -28.35
CA ASP A 66 -24.55 -0.79 -27.17
C ASP A 66 -25.16 -1.76 -26.12
N ILE A 67 -26.48 -1.69 -25.93
CA ILE A 67 -27.23 -2.58 -25.00
C ILE A 67 -27.17 -4.02 -25.49
N GLN A 68 -27.45 -4.26 -26.75
CA GLN A 68 -27.40 -5.60 -27.35
C GLN A 68 -26.00 -6.19 -27.29
N LYS A 69 -24.96 -5.36 -27.49
CA LYS A 69 -23.57 -5.78 -27.34
C LYS A 69 -23.24 -6.17 -25.90
N LYS A 70 -23.73 -5.39 -24.92
CA LYS A 70 -23.59 -5.72 -23.48
C LYS A 70 -24.33 -7.00 -23.13
N GLN A 71 -25.58 -7.17 -23.60
CA GLN A 71 -26.37 -8.38 -23.37
C GLN A 71 -25.73 -9.61 -24.02
N PHE A 72 -25.22 -9.49 -25.23
CA PHE A 72 -24.51 -10.58 -25.93
C PHE A 72 -23.27 -11.06 -25.12
N HIS A 73 -22.62 -10.18 -24.39
CA HIS A 73 -21.51 -10.51 -23.53
C HIS A 73 -21.91 -10.81 -22.08
N GLY A 74 -23.22 -10.94 -21.78
CA GLY A 74 -23.72 -11.23 -20.42
C GLY A 74 -23.59 -10.10 -19.41
N VAL A 75 -23.18 -8.89 -19.83
CA VAL A 75 -22.91 -7.76 -18.92
C VAL A 75 -24.21 -7.11 -18.45
N ALA A 76 -24.47 -7.15 -17.14
CA ALA A 76 -25.62 -6.50 -16.52
C ALA A 76 -25.48 -4.96 -16.58
N THR A 77 -26.59 -4.25 -16.87
CA THR A 77 -26.61 -2.79 -16.72
C THR A 77 -26.67 -2.42 -15.24
N THR A 78 -25.69 -1.67 -14.77
CA THR A 78 -25.64 -1.23 -13.37
C THR A 78 -25.58 0.29 -13.28
N ASN A 79 -26.25 0.86 -12.26
CA ASN A 79 -26.13 2.27 -11.90
C ASN A 79 -25.12 2.47 -10.76
N MET A 80 -24.33 1.45 -10.45
CA MET A 80 -23.35 1.47 -9.38
C MET A 80 -22.26 2.50 -9.67
N THR A 81 -21.96 3.34 -8.68
CA THR A 81 -20.85 4.30 -8.71
C THR A 81 -19.52 3.64 -8.34
N VAL A 82 -18.41 4.32 -8.61
CA VAL A 82 -17.07 3.87 -8.19
C VAL A 82 -16.98 3.79 -6.66
N ASN A 83 -17.58 4.74 -5.92
CA ASN A 83 -17.65 4.70 -4.46
C ASN A 83 -18.34 3.44 -3.96
N GLU A 84 -19.54 3.13 -4.49
CA GLU A 84 -20.32 1.94 -4.12
C GLU A 84 -19.60 0.63 -4.50
N LEU A 85 -18.91 0.60 -5.64
CA LEU A 85 -18.11 -0.57 -6.02
C LEU A 85 -16.96 -0.82 -5.03
N VAL A 86 -16.23 0.24 -4.66
CA VAL A 86 -15.12 0.12 -3.71
C VAL A 86 -15.65 -0.28 -2.33
N GLU A 87 -16.74 0.30 -1.87
CA GLU A 87 -17.37 -0.07 -0.60
C GLU A 87 -17.75 -1.55 -0.60
N ARG A 88 -18.45 -2.04 -1.65
CA ARG A 88 -18.80 -3.46 -1.81
C ARG A 88 -17.56 -4.35 -1.81
N TYR A 89 -16.50 -3.98 -2.52
CA TYR A 89 -15.24 -4.72 -2.53
C TYR A 89 -14.62 -4.80 -1.13
N LEU A 90 -14.62 -3.70 -0.37
CA LEU A 90 -14.04 -3.66 0.97
C LEU A 90 -14.87 -4.46 2.00
N MET A 91 -16.20 -4.50 1.88
CA MET A 91 -17.07 -5.35 2.72
C MET A 91 -16.75 -6.83 2.60
N LEU A 92 -16.25 -7.29 1.45
CA LEU A 92 -15.83 -8.68 1.25
C LEU A 92 -14.46 -9.01 1.87
N LYS A 93 -13.69 -7.98 2.30
CA LYS A 93 -12.39 -8.18 2.93
C LYS A 93 -12.55 -8.46 4.42
N ARG A 94 -12.22 -9.68 4.83
CA ARG A 94 -12.26 -10.10 6.24
C ARG A 94 -10.86 -10.06 6.86
N ALA A 95 -10.80 -9.84 8.17
CA ALA A 95 -9.57 -9.95 8.98
C ALA A 95 -8.37 -9.15 8.44
N VAL A 96 -8.60 -7.95 7.91
CA VAL A 96 -7.52 -7.07 7.45
C VAL A 96 -6.81 -6.43 8.66
N LYS A 97 -5.48 -6.26 8.54
CA LYS A 97 -4.70 -5.58 9.57
C LYS A 97 -5.01 -4.09 9.61
N HIS A 98 -4.86 -3.47 10.77
CA HIS A 98 -5.10 -2.04 11.01
C HIS A 98 -4.46 -1.11 9.96
N SER A 99 -3.21 -1.40 9.56
CA SER A 99 -2.51 -0.61 8.53
C SER A 99 -3.17 -0.70 7.16
N THR A 100 -3.75 -1.86 6.82
CA THR A 100 -4.48 -2.08 5.56
C THR A 100 -5.83 -1.36 5.60
N GLU A 101 -6.54 -1.43 6.72
CA GLU A 101 -7.79 -0.70 6.95
C GLU A 101 -7.60 0.82 6.84
N ALA A 102 -6.51 1.33 7.42
CA ALA A 102 -6.14 2.75 7.28
C ALA A 102 -5.91 3.17 5.82
N ASN A 103 -5.30 2.29 5.01
CA ASN A 103 -5.13 2.53 3.57
C ASN A 103 -6.46 2.48 2.82
N TYR A 104 -7.36 1.58 3.18
CA TYR A 104 -8.71 1.53 2.59
C TYR A 104 -9.49 2.82 2.88
N LYS A 105 -9.48 3.26 4.15
CA LYS A 105 -10.12 4.52 4.55
C LYS A 105 -9.51 5.74 3.86
N PHE A 106 -8.19 5.75 3.65
CA PHE A 106 -7.50 6.77 2.87
C PHE A 106 -8.02 6.81 1.42
N VAL A 107 -8.17 5.67 0.75
CA VAL A 107 -8.68 5.59 -0.62
C VAL A 107 -10.14 6.02 -0.69
N GLN A 108 -11.01 5.56 0.22
CA GLN A 108 -12.40 5.98 0.31
C GLN A 108 -12.54 7.50 0.48
N ASN A 109 -11.73 8.11 1.36
CA ASN A 109 -11.74 9.56 1.59
C ASN A 109 -11.33 10.36 0.34
N ILE A 110 -10.42 9.84 -0.48
CA ILE A 110 -10.06 10.48 -1.75
C ILE A 110 -11.22 10.37 -2.73
N LEU A 111 -11.76 9.17 -2.93
CA LEU A 111 -12.85 8.94 -3.87
C LEU A 111 -14.12 9.75 -3.52
N ALA A 112 -14.42 9.90 -2.22
CA ALA A 112 -15.56 10.70 -1.77
C ALA A 112 -15.44 12.19 -2.12
N ARG A 113 -14.22 12.71 -2.25
CA ARG A 113 -13.95 14.14 -2.61
C ARG A 113 -13.82 14.34 -4.12
N GLU A 114 -13.57 13.29 -4.87
CA GLU A 114 -13.30 13.36 -6.29
C GLU A 114 -14.56 13.07 -7.12
N PRO A 115 -14.83 13.85 -8.17
CA PRO A 115 -15.93 13.58 -9.11
C PRO A 115 -15.87 12.16 -9.71
N PHE A 116 -14.66 11.60 -9.80
CA PHE A 116 -14.43 10.23 -10.28
C PHE A 116 -15.14 9.19 -9.41
N GLY A 117 -15.21 9.39 -8.10
CA GLY A 117 -15.90 8.50 -7.17
C GLY A 117 -17.41 8.38 -7.42
N ASN A 118 -18.04 9.43 -7.93
CA ASN A 118 -19.47 9.47 -8.25
C ASN A 118 -19.79 9.03 -9.69
N LYS A 119 -18.78 8.70 -10.49
CA LYS A 119 -18.98 8.22 -11.85
C LYS A 119 -19.53 6.79 -11.84
N HIS A 120 -20.50 6.50 -12.70
CA HIS A 120 -21.02 5.14 -12.86
C HIS A 120 -19.94 4.24 -13.45
N ILE A 121 -19.77 3.03 -12.91
CA ILE A 121 -18.68 2.11 -13.28
C ILE A 121 -18.70 1.72 -14.77
N ASP A 122 -19.88 1.58 -15.35
CA ASP A 122 -20.06 1.25 -16.76
C ASP A 122 -19.70 2.40 -17.72
N ALA A 123 -19.63 3.63 -17.18
CA ALA A 123 -19.17 4.82 -17.89
C ALA A 123 -17.66 5.08 -17.73
N VAL A 124 -16.98 4.35 -16.84
CA VAL A 124 -15.53 4.51 -16.64
C VAL A 124 -14.75 3.83 -17.76
N ARG A 125 -13.98 4.61 -18.50
CA ARG A 125 -13.09 4.13 -19.56
C ARG A 125 -11.65 4.08 -19.07
N LEU A 126 -10.79 3.37 -19.79
CA LEU A 126 -9.34 3.33 -19.55
C LEU A 126 -8.73 4.73 -19.46
N SER A 127 -9.15 5.65 -20.34
CA SER A 127 -8.71 7.06 -20.34
C SER A 127 -9.10 7.79 -19.05
N ASP A 128 -10.32 7.58 -18.56
CA ASP A 128 -10.79 8.20 -17.32
C ASP A 128 -9.96 7.73 -16.11
N ALA A 129 -9.68 6.43 -16.03
CA ALA A 129 -8.86 5.86 -14.98
C ALA A 129 -7.42 6.42 -14.99
N LYS A 130 -6.82 6.56 -16.18
CA LYS A 130 -5.49 7.16 -16.35
C LYS A 130 -5.49 8.65 -15.98
N LEU A 131 -6.45 9.42 -16.50
CA LEU A 131 -6.57 10.85 -16.23
C LEU A 131 -6.80 11.13 -14.74
N PHE A 132 -7.58 10.30 -14.06
CA PHE A 132 -7.77 10.39 -12.61
C PHE A 132 -6.44 10.25 -11.85
N LEU A 133 -5.62 9.25 -12.18
CA LEU A 133 -4.32 9.07 -11.52
C LEU A 133 -3.33 10.18 -11.85
N ILE A 134 -3.32 10.67 -13.10
CA ILE A 134 -2.50 11.82 -13.52
C ILE A 134 -2.89 13.08 -12.77
N LYS A 135 -4.20 13.34 -12.61
CA LYS A 135 -4.71 14.47 -11.82
C LYS A 135 -4.20 14.40 -10.38
N LEU A 136 -4.33 13.22 -9.73
CA LEU A 136 -3.84 13.02 -8.36
C LEU A 136 -2.35 13.35 -8.22
N GLN A 137 -1.53 13.03 -9.23
CA GLN A 137 -0.10 13.34 -9.18
C GLN A 137 0.16 14.83 -9.46
N ARG A 138 -0.40 15.39 -10.53
CA ARG A 138 -0.03 16.72 -11.05
C ARG A 138 -0.72 17.84 -10.31
N GLU A 139 -2.00 17.67 -9.98
CA GLU A 139 -2.82 18.73 -9.37
C GLU A 139 -2.87 18.59 -7.85
N ASP A 140 -3.03 17.35 -7.33
CA ASP A 140 -3.17 17.11 -5.90
C ASP A 140 -1.82 16.79 -5.22
N GLY A 141 -0.70 16.76 -5.94
CA GLY A 141 0.64 16.51 -5.41
C GLY A 141 0.82 15.16 -4.74
N LYS A 142 0.05 14.13 -5.14
CA LYS A 142 0.19 12.77 -4.58
C LYS A 142 1.41 12.08 -5.18
N GLY A 143 2.35 11.66 -4.33
CA GLY A 143 3.51 10.88 -4.76
C GLY A 143 3.12 9.49 -5.28
N TYR A 144 4.01 8.89 -6.07
CA TYR A 144 3.85 7.57 -6.70
C TYR A 144 3.35 6.49 -5.74
N SER A 145 3.91 6.41 -4.54
CA SER A 145 3.55 5.43 -3.51
C SER A 145 2.07 5.52 -3.08
N SER A 146 1.56 6.75 -2.94
CA SER A 146 0.15 7.01 -2.61
C SER A 146 -0.78 6.57 -3.75
N ILE A 147 -0.41 6.90 -4.98
CA ILE A 147 -1.16 6.53 -6.18
C ILE A 147 -1.12 5.01 -6.40
N HIS A 148 0.02 4.37 -6.14
CA HIS A 148 0.13 2.91 -6.15
C HIS A 148 -0.86 2.26 -5.16
N THR A 149 -0.99 2.84 -3.96
CA THR A 149 -1.95 2.38 -2.94
C THR A 149 -3.39 2.56 -3.42
N ILE A 150 -3.74 3.71 -4.00
CA ILE A 150 -5.08 3.99 -4.55
C ILE A 150 -5.42 2.99 -5.65
N ARG A 151 -4.53 2.80 -6.62
CA ARG A 151 -4.73 1.82 -7.68
C ARG A 151 -4.78 0.38 -7.15
N GLY A 152 -4.03 0.09 -6.08
CA GLY A 152 -4.03 -1.19 -5.38
C GLY A 152 -5.40 -1.58 -4.79
N VAL A 153 -6.28 -0.60 -4.56
CA VAL A 153 -7.69 -0.84 -4.17
C VAL A 153 -8.61 -0.82 -5.39
N LEU A 154 -8.45 0.15 -6.29
CA LEU A 154 -9.32 0.31 -7.45
C LEU A 154 -9.21 -0.86 -8.44
N ARG A 155 -7.99 -1.29 -8.78
CA ARG A 155 -7.80 -2.37 -9.74
C ARG A 155 -8.51 -3.67 -9.35
N PRO A 156 -8.36 -4.23 -8.13
CA PRO A 156 -9.08 -5.43 -7.75
C PRO A 156 -10.57 -5.20 -7.53
N ALA A 157 -11.02 -4.00 -7.13
CA ALA A 157 -12.45 -3.68 -7.06
C ALA A 157 -13.10 -3.70 -8.46
N PHE A 158 -12.46 -3.12 -9.46
CA PHE A 158 -12.93 -3.20 -10.84
C PHE A 158 -12.76 -4.60 -11.45
N GLN A 159 -11.77 -5.38 -10.99
CA GLN A 159 -11.68 -6.78 -11.41
C GLN A 159 -12.86 -7.60 -10.89
N MET A 160 -13.24 -7.42 -9.63
CA MET A 160 -14.46 -8.02 -9.07
C MET A 160 -15.69 -7.66 -9.90
N ALA A 161 -15.80 -6.41 -10.37
CA ALA A 161 -16.92 -6.02 -11.23
C ALA A 161 -16.88 -6.71 -12.62
N VAL A 162 -15.69 -7.06 -13.12
CA VAL A 162 -15.55 -7.89 -14.33
C VAL A 162 -15.91 -9.34 -14.04
N ASP A 163 -15.45 -9.90 -12.93
CA ASP A 163 -15.72 -11.28 -12.51
C ASP A 163 -17.21 -11.50 -12.16
N ASP A 164 -17.91 -10.43 -11.73
CA ASP A 164 -19.36 -10.39 -11.47
C ASP A 164 -20.18 -10.05 -12.75
N ASP A 165 -19.60 -10.07 -13.95
CA ASP A 165 -20.24 -9.73 -15.23
C ASP A 165 -20.89 -8.32 -15.29
N LEU A 166 -20.45 -7.39 -14.43
CA LEU A 166 -20.89 -5.99 -14.44
C LEU A 166 -20.12 -5.14 -15.45
N LEU A 167 -18.92 -5.57 -15.82
CA LEU A 167 -18.03 -4.88 -16.77
C LEU A 167 -17.36 -5.89 -17.71
N MET A 168 -17.16 -5.50 -18.96
CA MET A 168 -16.43 -6.33 -19.93
C MET A 168 -14.92 -6.33 -19.70
N LYS A 169 -14.36 -5.22 -19.21
CA LYS A 169 -12.92 -5.02 -19.05
C LYS A 169 -12.64 -4.13 -17.84
N ASN A 170 -11.54 -4.42 -17.17
CA ASN A 170 -11.06 -3.62 -16.05
C ASN A 170 -10.33 -2.35 -16.57
N PRO A 171 -10.84 -1.12 -16.29
CA PRO A 171 -10.22 0.12 -16.75
C PRO A 171 -8.87 0.42 -16.08
N PHE A 172 -8.52 -0.29 -14.99
CA PHE A 172 -7.23 -0.18 -14.29
C PHE A 172 -6.23 -1.29 -14.68
N ALA A 173 -6.50 -2.08 -15.73
CA ALA A 173 -5.62 -3.14 -16.21
C ALA A 173 -4.47 -2.57 -17.09
N PHE A 174 -3.65 -1.67 -16.54
CA PHE A 174 -2.45 -1.11 -17.19
C PHE A 174 -1.28 -1.09 -16.22
N GLN A 175 -0.06 -0.92 -16.74
CA GLN A 175 1.13 -0.74 -15.91
C GLN A 175 1.20 0.72 -15.42
N LEU A 176 1.34 0.90 -14.09
CA LEU A 176 1.29 2.23 -13.48
C LEU A 176 2.41 3.15 -13.97
N GLY A 177 3.64 2.63 -14.11
CA GLY A 177 4.80 3.39 -14.56
C GLY A 177 4.71 3.91 -16.00
N THR A 178 3.73 3.45 -16.79
CA THR A 178 3.47 4.02 -18.14
C THR A 178 2.54 5.24 -18.11
N VAL A 179 2.00 5.57 -16.93
CA VAL A 179 0.96 6.62 -16.79
C VAL A 179 1.42 7.75 -15.89
N ILE A 180 2.11 7.43 -14.79
CA ILE A 180 2.62 8.39 -13.80
C ILE A 180 4.12 8.21 -13.61
N VAL A 181 4.77 9.31 -13.27
CA VAL A 181 6.22 9.33 -13.01
C VAL A 181 6.48 8.71 -11.63
N ASN A 182 7.48 7.83 -11.55
CA ASN A 182 7.95 7.33 -10.27
C ASN A 182 8.91 8.35 -9.63
N ASP A 183 8.36 9.19 -8.77
CA ASP A 183 9.04 10.21 -7.98
C ASP A 183 9.53 9.69 -6.62
N SER A 184 9.48 8.37 -6.40
CA SER A 184 9.92 7.77 -5.14
C SER A 184 11.42 7.88 -4.99
N GLU A 185 11.89 8.52 -3.93
CA GLU A 185 13.30 8.51 -3.57
C GLU A 185 13.78 7.08 -3.28
N LYS A 186 14.89 6.70 -3.91
CA LYS A 186 15.54 5.44 -3.56
C LYS A 186 16.10 5.55 -2.14
N ARG A 187 15.70 4.64 -1.29
CA ARG A 187 16.26 4.53 0.06
C ARG A 187 17.54 3.73 -0.01
N GLU A 188 18.66 4.43 0.10
CA GLU A 188 19.98 3.78 0.11
C GLU A 188 20.39 3.43 1.53
N SER A 189 21.23 2.38 1.66
CA SER A 189 21.88 2.04 2.91
C SER A 189 22.93 3.11 3.23
N VAL A 190 23.16 3.37 4.50
CA VAL A 190 24.28 4.23 4.92
C VAL A 190 25.58 3.43 4.95
N THR A 191 26.70 4.10 4.71
CA THR A 191 28.03 3.48 4.84
C THR A 191 28.36 3.18 6.31
N THR A 192 29.31 2.27 6.55
CA THR A 192 29.80 1.96 7.90
C THR A 192 30.33 3.23 8.59
N GLU A 193 31.02 4.11 7.85
CA GLU A 193 31.50 5.37 8.38
C GLU A 193 30.34 6.30 8.82
N GLN A 194 29.33 6.45 7.98
CA GLN A 194 28.15 7.27 8.29
C GLN A 194 27.37 6.70 9.49
N LYS A 195 27.20 5.38 9.56
CA LYS A 195 26.60 4.70 10.70
C LYS A 195 27.36 5.00 12.00
N ASN A 196 28.69 4.83 11.97
CA ASN A 196 29.53 5.06 13.14
C ASN A 196 29.49 6.54 13.59
N LYS A 197 29.63 7.48 12.66
CA LYS A 197 29.50 8.92 12.97
C LYS A 197 28.17 9.25 13.66
N PHE A 198 27.08 8.70 13.16
CA PHE A 198 25.76 8.89 13.77
C PHE A 198 25.67 8.28 15.17
N LEU A 199 26.14 7.06 15.35
CA LEU A 199 26.09 6.35 16.64
C LEU A 199 27.02 7.01 17.68
N ASP A 200 28.22 7.45 17.29
CA ASP A 200 29.16 8.17 18.16
C ASP A 200 28.59 9.51 18.63
N PHE A 201 27.94 10.25 17.71
CA PHE A 201 27.22 11.46 18.07
C PHE A 201 26.11 11.16 19.07
N VAL A 202 25.25 10.16 18.81
CA VAL A 202 24.18 9.79 19.73
C VAL A 202 24.72 9.37 21.10
N ARG A 203 25.84 8.65 21.14
CA ARG A 203 26.48 8.19 22.38
C ARG A 203 27.00 9.37 23.21
N SER A 204 27.59 10.39 22.59
CA SER A 204 28.20 11.55 23.26
C SER A 204 27.15 12.61 23.62
N ASP A 205 26.01 12.65 22.97
CA ASP A 205 24.99 13.68 23.18
C ASP A 205 24.22 13.50 24.49
N LYS A 206 24.18 14.56 25.32
CA LYS A 206 23.53 14.55 26.65
C LYS A 206 22.03 14.20 26.61
N HIS A 207 21.34 14.45 25.49
CA HIS A 207 19.90 14.21 25.35
C HIS A 207 19.60 12.87 24.69
N TYR A 208 20.40 12.48 23.68
CA TYR A 208 20.11 11.31 22.83
C TYR A 208 20.84 10.04 23.30
N ASN A 209 21.84 10.12 24.19
CA ASN A 209 22.60 8.95 24.67
C ASN A 209 21.71 7.83 25.24
N LYS A 210 20.60 8.18 25.87
CA LYS A 210 19.61 7.23 26.40
C LYS A 210 18.92 6.36 25.32
N TYR A 211 19.05 6.73 24.05
CA TYR A 211 18.51 5.99 22.90
C TYR A 211 19.59 5.26 22.11
N TYR A 212 20.85 5.40 22.50
CA TYR A 212 22.00 4.82 21.82
C TYR A 212 21.83 3.32 21.61
N ASP A 213 21.57 2.57 22.67
CA ASP A 213 21.42 1.10 22.58
C ASP A 213 20.26 0.67 21.66
N ALA A 214 19.16 1.42 21.64
CA ALA A 214 18.06 1.16 20.72
C ALA A 214 18.46 1.35 19.25
N PHE A 215 19.19 2.44 18.96
CA PHE A 215 19.65 2.71 17.58
C PHE A 215 20.72 1.73 17.15
N ALA A 216 21.69 1.43 18.01
CA ALA A 216 22.72 0.42 17.77
C ALA A 216 22.08 -0.97 17.52
N PHE A 217 21.11 -1.34 18.34
CA PHE A 217 20.36 -2.60 18.18
C PHE A 217 19.63 -2.69 16.83
N LEU A 218 18.99 -1.62 16.39
CA LEU A 218 18.32 -1.60 15.07
C LEU A 218 19.30 -1.78 13.91
N PHE A 219 20.49 -1.19 14.00
CA PHE A 219 21.56 -1.41 13.02
C PHE A 219 22.13 -2.82 13.08
N ALA A 220 22.30 -3.38 14.28
CA ALA A 220 22.93 -4.69 14.49
C ALA A 220 22.01 -5.90 14.22
N THR A 221 20.68 -5.69 14.15
CA THR A 221 19.70 -6.77 14.00
C THR A 221 18.82 -6.65 12.76
N GLY A 222 18.72 -5.47 12.17
CA GLY A 222 17.83 -5.21 11.05
C GLY A 222 16.34 -5.44 11.34
N LEU A 223 15.90 -5.43 12.60
CA LEU A 223 14.50 -5.61 12.97
C LEU A 223 13.60 -4.53 12.36
N ARG A 224 12.35 -4.91 12.06
CA ARG A 224 11.33 -3.90 11.76
C ARG A 224 11.03 -3.10 13.02
N ILE A 225 10.84 -1.80 12.88
CA ILE A 225 10.61 -0.94 14.05
C ILE A 225 9.40 -1.37 14.89
N SER A 226 8.35 -1.88 14.28
CA SER A 226 7.18 -2.38 15.00
C SER A 226 7.45 -3.70 15.75
N GLU A 227 8.34 -4.55 15.23
CA GLU A 227 8.84 -5.76 15.89
C GLU A 227 9.68 -5.35 17.12
N PHE A 228 10.62 -4.42 16.94
CA PHE A 228 11.43 -3.86 18.04
C PHE A 228 10.56 -3.25 19.15
N CYS A 229 9.56 -2.45 18.80
CA CYS A 229 8.62 -1.89 19.77
C CYS A 229 7.83 -2.98 20.54
N GLY A 230 7.60 -4.12 19.90
CA GLY A 230 6.91 -5.27 20.46
C GLY A 230 7.76 -6.14 21.39
N LEU A 231 9.08 -5.94 21.41
CA LEU A 231 9.98 -6.71 22.26
C LEU A 231 9.72 -6.44 23.75
N THR A 232 9.75 -7.51 24.51
CA THR A 232 9.71 -7.51 25.97
C THR A 232 10.95 -8.20 26.52
N VAL A 233 11.24 -8.01 27.79
CA VAL A 233 12.37 -8.71 28.44
C VAL A 233 12.28 -10.23 28.30
N LYS A 234 11.06 -10.79 28.24
CA LYS A 234 10.84 -12.23 28.07
C LYS A 234 11.24 -12.77 26.68
N ASP A 235 11.33 -11.90 25.69
CA ASP A 235 11.70 -12.29 24.33
C ASP A 235 13.21 -12.41 24.13
N LEU A 236 14.00 -11.90 25.10
CA LEU A 236 15.47 -11.96 25.13
C LEU A 236 15.91 -13.19 25.92
N ASP A 237 16.21 -14.26 25.22
CA ASP A 237 16.69 -15.53 25.80
C ASP A 237 18.24 -15.51 25.85
N PHE A 238 18.76 -15.04 26.98
CA PHE A 238 20.21 -14.95 27.21
C PHE A 238 20.87 -16.32 27.39
N GLU A 239 20.11 -17.31 27.89
CA GLU A 239 20.63 -18.67 28.11
C GLU A 239 20.96 -19.35 26.78
N HIS A 240 20.03 -19.25 25.80
CA HIS A 240 20.22 -19.87 24.50
C HIS A 240 20.74 -18.89 23.44
N GLY A 241 21.09 -17.65 23.81
CA GLY A 241 21.65 -16.65 22.91
C GLY A 241 20.74 -16.28 21.74
N LYS A 242 19.44 -16.12 21.97
CA LYS A 242 18.46 -15.85 20.91
C LYS A 242 17.42 -14.80 21.28
N ILE A 243 16.90 -14.10 20.28
CA ILE A 243 15.80 -13.13 20.38
C ILE A 243 14.58 -13.70 19.66
N ASN A 244 13.47 -13.82 20.37
CA ASN A 244 12.22 -14.37 19.82
C ASN A 244 11.35 -13.27 19.21
N ILE A 245 11.13 -13.33 17.91
CA ILE A 245 10.32 -12.36 17.15
C ILE A 245 9.04 -13.06 16.70
N TYR A 246 7.90 -12.69 17.26
CA TYR A 246 6.59 -13.27 16.92
C TYR A 246 5.45 -12.26 17.00
N LYS A 247 5.74 -11.04 17.46
CA LYS A 247 4.77 -9.97 17.63
C LYS A 247 5.31 -8.61 17.23
N GLN A 248 4.41 -7.69 17.00
CA GLN A 248 4.70 -6.29 16.72
C GLN A 248 3.76 -5.40 17.53
N LEU A 249 4.27 -4.26 18.01
CA LEU A 249 3.48 -3.25 18.69
C LEU A 249 3.21 -2.09 17.73
N GLN A 250 1.94 -1.74 17.62
CA GLN A 250 1.47 -0.60 16.83
C GLN A 250 0.55 0.28 17.67
N ARG A 251 0.31 1.48 17.21
CA ARG A 251 -0.70 2.39 17.75
C ARG A 251 -1.62 2.82 16.62
N THR A 252 -2.92 2.66 16.85
CA THR A 252 -3.96 3.05 15.91
C THR A 252 -4.08 4.58 15.81
N ARG A 253 -4.86 5.07 14.86
CA ARG A 253 -5.19 6.49 14.76
C ARG A 253 -5.97 7.00 15.98
N ASP A 254 -6.76 6.13 16.60
CA ASP A 254 -7.54 6.43 17.81
C ASP A 254 -6.68 6.32 19.07
N MET A 255 -5.35 6.28 18.92
CA MET A 255 -4.34 6.23 19.98
C MET A 255 -4.34 4.96 20.81
N GLU A 256 -5.00 3.89 20.35
CA GLU A 256 -4.99 2.59 21.01
C GLU A 256 -3.72 1.80 20.69
N TYR A 257 -3.20 1.09 21.69
CA TYR A 257 -2.04 0.23 21.55
C TYR A 257 -2.48 -1.18 21.19
N VAL A 258 -1.97 -1.68 20.07
CA VAL A 258 -2.34 -3.00 19.54
C VAL A 258 -1.09 -3.86 19.37
N ILE A 259 -1.14 -5.07 19.94
CA ILE A 259 -0.17 -6.12 19.58
C ILE A 259 -0.82 -7.01 18.54
N GLU A 260 -0.13 -7.13 17.41
CA GLU A 260 -0.47 -8.05 16.34
C GLU A 260 0.64 -9.10 16.18
N THR A 261 0.28 -10.26 15.68
CA THR A 261 1.25 -11.23 15.18
C THR A 261 2.04 -10.62 14.02
N THR A 262 3.21 -11.14 13.73
CA THR A 262 4.00 -10.72 12.57
C THR A 262 3.17 -10.80 11.28
N LYS A 263 3.51 -9.97 10.28
CA LYS A 263 2.71 -9.80 9.05
C LYS A 263 2.56 -11.10 8.24
N THR A 264 3.55 -11.98 8.34
CA THR A 264 3.64 -13.26 7.62
C THR A 264 4.17 -14.33 8.56
N SER A 265 3.99 -15.61 8.23
CA SER A 265 4.61 -16.73 8.94
C SER A 265 6.14 -16.57 9.01
N SER A 266 6.76 -16.12 7.93
CA SER A 266 8.20 -15.80 7.87
C SER A 266 8.62 -14.68 8.83
N GLY A 267 7.69 -13.88 9.32
CA GLY A 267 7.95 -12.85 10.32
C GLY A 267 8.20 -13.43 11.72
N THR A 268 7.66 -14.60 12.03
CA THR A 268 7.92 -15.31 13.28
C THR A 268 9.23 -16.09 13.13
N ARG A 269 10.24 -15.65 13.88
CA ARG A 269 11.61 -16.17 13.76
C ARG A 269 12.41 -15.93 15.02
N GLN A 270 13.56 -16.58 15.10
CA GLN A 270 14.55 -16.36 16.16
C GLN A 270 15.79 -15.72 15.53
N LEU A 271 16.29 -14.67 16.16
CA LEU A 271 17.56 -14.05 15.77
C LEU A 271 18.66 -14.49 16.75
N PRO A 272 19.86 -14.85 16.26
CA PRO A 272 21.00 -15.13 17.12
C PRO A 272 21.47 -13.85 17.80
N MET A 273 21.88 -13.92 19.06
CA MET A 273 22.59 -12.86 19.75
C MET A 273 24.09 -13.01 19.49
N THR A 274 24.62 -12.16 18.59
CA THR A 274 26.08 -11.98 18.52
C THR A 274 26.59 -11.39 19.85
N PRO A 275 27.89 -11.48 20.17
CA PRO A 275 28.43 -10.85 21.38
C PRO A 275 28.04 -9.38 21.54
N GLU A 276 28.13 -8.60 20.45
CA GLU A 276 27.73 -7.20 20.42
C GLU A 276 26.24 -7.03 20.73
N VAL A 277 25.37 -7.81 20.07
CA VAL A 277 23.90 -7.75 20.29
C VAL A 277 23.56 -8.15 21.71
N ARG A 278 24.26 -9.13 22.27
CA ARG A 278 24.08 -9.58 23.67
C ARG A 278 24.38 -8.45 24.63
N GLU A 279 25.53 -7.80 24.51
CA GLU A 279 25.90 -6.66 25.37
C GLU A 279 24.87 -5.51 25.29
N ILE A 280 24.41 -5.19 24.07
CA ILE A 280 23.35 -4.18 23.87
C ILE A 280 22.07 -4.60 24.62
N CYS A 281 21.63 -5.85 24.47
CA CYS A 281 20.44 -6.37 25.15
C CYS A 281 20.59 -6.32 26.67
N GLU A 282 21.76 -6.70 27.21
CA GLU A 282 22.06 -6.65 28.64
C GLU A 282 21.98 -5.21 29.18
N ARG A 283 22.56 -4.22 28.46
CA ARG A 283 22.43 -2.80 28.81
C ARG A 283 20.96 -2.33 28.75
N MET A 284 20.24 -2.67 27.66
CA MET A 284 18.81 -2.30 27.54
C MET A 284 17.96 -2.84 28.69
N VAL A 285 18.22 -4.05 29.17
CA VAL A 285 17.48 -4.64 30.29
C VAL A 285 17.91 -4.03 31.61
N ARG A 286 19.23 -3.86 31.86
CA ARG A 286 19.79 -3.28 33.08
C ARG A 286 19.34 -1.84 33.29
N ASP A 287 19.43 -1.03 32.23
CA ASP A 287 19.20 0.43 32.29
C ASP A 287 17.72 0.78 32.00
N ARG A 288 16.87 -0.23 31.94
CA ARG A 288 15.45 -0.11 31.64
C ARG A 288 14.72 0.76 32.67
N LYS A 289 14.19 1.89 32.24
CA LYS A 289 13.41 2.80 33.07
C LYS A 289 11.95 2.36 33.13
N LYS A 290 11.60 1.48 34.06
CA LYS A 290 10.23 1.00 34.22
C LYS A 290 9.34 2.06 34.89
N PRO A 291 8.09 2.27 34.43
CA PRO A 291 7.09 3.08 35.13
C PRO A 291 6.63 2.40 36.42
N LYS A 292 6.01 3.19 37.34
CA LYS A 292 5.45 2.65 38.61
C LYS A 292 4.45 1.50 38.35
N VAL A 293 3.60 1.68 37.32
CA VAL A 293 2.68 0.63 36.85
C VAL A 293 3.02 0.39 35.36
N GLU A 294 3.46 -0.83 35.07
CA GLU A 294 3.81 -1.20 33.70
C GLU A 294 2.53 -1.49 32.89
N PRO A 295 2.45 -0.95 31.67
CA PRO A 295 1.30 -1.23 30.81
C PRO A 295 1.27 -2.71 30.41
N MET A 296 0.08 -3.29 30.49
CA MET A 296 -0.24 -4.60 29.93
C MET A 296 -1.06 -4.41 28.66
N ILE A 297 -0.55 -4.90 27.53
CA ILE A 297 -1.18 -4.77 26.22
C ILE A 297 -1.40 -6.19 25.67
N LYS A 298 -2.65 -6.62 25.55
CA LYS A 298 -3.02 -8.00 25.13
C LYS A 298 -2.20 -9.10 25.83
N GLY A 299 -2.06 -9.02 27.15
CA GLY A 299 -1.32 -10.00 27.95
C GLY A 299 0.20 -9.86 27.94
N HIS A 300 0.75 -8.90 27.23
CA HIS A 300 2.19 -8.62 27.20
C HIS A 300 2.54 -7.42 28.07
N SER A 301 3.59 -7.54 28.85
CA SER A 301 4.16 -6.49 29.72
C SER A 301 5.69 -6.55 29.68
N ARG A 302 6.38 -5.69 30.40
CA ARG A 302 7.84 -5.61 30.47
C ARG A 302 8.47 -5.23 29.11
N PHE A 303 7.81 -4.28 28.38
CA PHE A 303 8.39 -3.69 27.17
C PHE A 303 9.73 -3.03 27.48
N LEU A 304 10.62 -2.94 26.51
CA LEU A 304 11.98 -2.44 26.73
C LEU A 304 12.03 -0.94 26.96
N TYR A 305 11.16 -0.16 26.31
CA TYR A 305 11.18 1.30 26.37
C TYR A 305 9.80 1.90 26.61
N PHE A 306 9.77 2.97 27.38
CA PHE A 306 8.57 3.72 27.73
C PHE A 306 8.73 5.22 27.44
N ASP A 307 7.63 5.87 27.11
CA ASP A 307 7.55 7.31 26.98
C ASP A 307 7.45 7.98 28.38
N LYS A 308 7.45 9.32 28.39
CA LYS A 308 7.32 10.10 29.63
C LYS A 308 6.03 9.84 30.43
N ASN A 309 5.00 9.29 29.81
CA ASN A 309 3.72 8.96 30.41
C ASN A 309 3.66 7.48 30.86
N GLY A 310 4.75 6.73 30.78
CA GLY A 310 4.81 5.32 31.13
C GLY A 310 4.17 4.38 30.10
N LYS A 311 3.83 4.86 28.91
CA LYS A 311 3.32 4.03 27.83
C LYS A 311 4.46 3.44 27.01
N ALA A 312 4.30 2.22 26.50
CA ALA A 312 5.29 1.60 25.62
C ALA A 312 5.56 2.45 24.39
N MET A 313 6.83 2.62 24.03
CA MET A 313 7.20 3.40 22.86
C MET A 313 6.85 2.66 21.58
N VAL A 314 6.27 3.38 20.61
CA VAL A 314 5.88 2.88 19.28
C VAL A 314 6.74 3.50 18.18
N ALA A 315 6.65 2.99 16.96
CA ALA A 315 7.47 3.39 15.81
C ALA A 315 7.63 4.91 15.66
N LEU A 316 6.54 5.67 15.80
CA LEU A 316 6.55 7.13 15.66
C LEU A 316 7.52 7.84 16.64
N HIS A 317 7.69 7.32 17.86
CA HIS A 317 8.64 7.88 18.81
C HIS A 317 10.09 7.73 18.29
N TRP A 318 10.43 6.53 17.81
CA TRP A 318 11.76 6.20 17.31
C TRP A 318 12.12 6.95 16.04
N GLU A 319 11.20 7.03 15.10
CA GLU A 319 11.34 7.83 13.88
C GLU A 319 11.61 9.30 14.21
N LYS A 320 10.84 9.85 15.16
CA LYS A 320 10.98 11.23 15.60
C LYS A 320 12.31 11.49 16.31
N TYR A 321 12.72 10.63 17.25
CA TYR A 321 13.98 10.81 17.98
C TYR A 321 15.19 10.62 17.07
N MET A 322 15.15 9.63 16.19
CA MET A 322 16.22 9.41 15.21
C MET A 322 16.36 10.61 14.27
N LYS A 323 15.24 11.11 13.75
CA LYS A 323 15.21 12.32 12.92
C LYS A 323 15.79 13.52 13.66
N HIS A 324 15.34 13.80 14.90
CA HIS A 324 15.82 14.94 15.66
C HIS A 324 17.31 14.83 16.03
N ALA A 325 17.81 13.63 16.32
CA ALA A 325 19.23 13.39 16.55
C ALA A 325 20.04 13.68 15.28
N LEU A 326 19.57 13.21 14.12
CA LEU A 326 20.18 13.46 12.83
C LEU A 326 20.16 14.95 12.46
N ASP A 327 19.01 15.62 12.63
CA ASP A 327 18.87 17.05 12.36
C ASP A 327 19.82 17.88 13.26
N LYS A 328 20.05 17.45 14.50
CA LYS A 328 21.00 18.07 15.41
C LYS A 328 22.44 17.85 14.94
N TYR A 329 22.82 16.61 14.60
CA TYR A 329 24.11 16.31 14.01
C TYR A 329 24.40 17.19 12.80
N ASN A 330 23.48 17.24 11.84
CA ASN A 330 23.64 17.98 10.60
C ASN A 330 23.70 19.51 10.77
N ARG A 331 23.23 20.04 11.91
CA ARG A 331 23.42 21.47 12.27
C ARG A 331 24.78 21.77 12.90
N GLU A 332 25.35 20.79 13.60
CA GLU A 332 26.57 20.96 14.37
C GLU A 332 27.83 20.54 13.58
N HIS A 333 27.67 19.84 12.44
CA HIS A 333 28.80 19.31 11.68
C HIS A 333 28.75 19.76 10.21
N GLN A 334 29.94 19.99 9.63
CA GLN A 334 30.08 20.39 8.22
C GLN A 334 29.75 19.25 7.24
N VAL A 335 30.12 18.02 7.61
CA VAL A 335 29.83 16.83 6.80
C VAL A 335 28.46 16.30 7.20
N LEU A 336 27.50 16.50 6.31
CA LEU A 336 26.12 16.09 6.55
C LEU A 336 25.96 14.57 6.40
N LEU A 337 25.18 13.99 7.28
CA LEU A 337 24.72 12.60 7.14
C LEU A 337 23.41 12.54 6.33
N PRO A 338 23.23 11.49 5.52
CA PRO A 338 21.98 11.27 4.79
C PRO A 338 20.84 10.97 5.76
N THR A 339 19.62 10.88 5.24
CA THR A 339 18.46 10.50 6.04
C THR A 339 18.67 9.14 6.69
N ILE A 340 18.57 9.07 8.01
CA ILE A 340 18.64 7.85 8.81
C ILE A 340 17.28 7.63 9.47
N THR A 341 16.69 6.46 9.22
CA THR A 341 15.42 6.04 9.81
C THR A 341 15.54 4.58 10.26
N PRO A 342 14.63 4.07 11.11
CA PRO A 342 14.64 2.64 11.46
C PRO A 342 14.60 1.70 10.25
N HIS A 343 13.95 2.14 9.16
CA HIS A 343 13.93 1.37 7.92
C HIS A 343 15.29 1.39 7.20
N ILE A 344 16.00 2.52 7.23
CA ILE A 344 17.36 2.62 6.70
C ILE A 344 18.33 1.76 7.54
N CYS A 345 18.19 1.72 8.87
CA CYS A 345 19.00 0.81 9.71
C CYS A 345 18.82 -0.64 9.26
N ARG A 346 17.58 -1.06 9.02
CA ARG A 346 17.28 -2.40 8.51
C ARG A 346 17.85 -2.63 7.10
N HIS A 347 17.75 -1.65 6.22
CA HIS A 347 18.31 -1.73 4.86
C HIS A 347 19.85 -1.85 4.93
N THR A 348 20.49 -1.06 5.77
CA THR A 348 21.94 -1.10 6.00
C THR A 348 22.37 -2.47 6.50
N TYR A 349 21.72 -3.03 7.53
CA TYR A 349 22.01 -4.38 8.01
C TYR A 349 21.90 -5.41 6.89
N CYS A 350 20.81 -5.36 6.11
CA CYS A 350 20.59 -6.30 5.00
C CYS A 350 21.71 -6.20 3.96
N THR A 351 22.14 -4.97 3.61
CA THR A 351 23.22 -4.71 2.65
C THR A 351 24.59 -5.15 3.19
N GLU A 352 24.90 -4.84 4.46
CA GLU A 352 26.14 -5.27 5.11
C GLU A 352 26.25 -6.79 5.16
N MET A 353 25.17 -7.50 5.52
CA MET A 353 25.16 -8.97 5.55
C MET A 353 25.29 -9.59 4.14
N ALA A 354 24.64 -8.99 3.13
CA ALA A 354 24.78 -9.42 1.76
C ALA A 354 26.22 -9.25 1.25
N LYS A 355 26.85 -8.09 1.49
CA LYS A 355 28.25 -7.82 1.13
C LYS A 355 29.24 -8.72 1.87
N SER A 356 28.91 -9.12 3.11
CA SER A 356 29.71 -10.10 3.86
C SER A 356 29.57 -11.54 3.33
N GLY A 357 28.84 -11.77 2.23
CA GLY A 357 28.67 -13.09 1.60
C GLY A 357 27.69 -14.00 2.36
N MET A 358 26.75 -13.44 3.14
CA MET A 358 25.73 -14.26 3.80
C MET A 358 24.84 -14.94 2.77
N ASN A 359 24.54 -16.22 2.97
CA ASN A 359 23.62 -16.94 2.10
C ASN A 359 22.26 -16.22 2.01
N PRO A 360 21.72 -15.97 0.78
CA PRO A 360 20.47 -15.24 0.59
C PRO A 360 19.26 -15.83 1.34
N LYS A 361 19.19 -17.17 1.49
CA LYS A 361 18.12 -17.82 2.25
C LYS A 361 18.24 -17.58 3.75
N THR A 362 19.47 -17.61 4.27
CA THR A 362 19.74 -17.25 5.67
C THR A 362 19.36 -15.79 5.94
N LEU A 363 19.75 -14.88 5.03
CA LEU A 363 19.39 -13.47 5.14
C LEU A 363 17.88 -13.25 5.02
N GLN A 364 17.20 -13.96 4.11
CA GLN A 364 15.75 -13.95 4.01
C GLN A 364 15.08 -14.32 5.34
N TYR A 365 15.57 -15.39 5.99
CA TYR A 365 15.07 -15.83 7.30
C TYR A 365 15.29 -14.76 8.38
N LEU A 366 16.52 -14.26 8.54
CA LEU A 366 16.85 -13.22 9.54
C LEU A 366 16.05 -11.96 9.36
N MET A 367 15.86 -11.54 8.11
CA MET A 367 15.04 -10.37 7.77
C MET A 367 13.54 -10.64 7.89
N GLY A 368 13.08 -11.89 7.86
CA GLY A 368 11.66 -12.23 7.86
C GLY A 368 10.95 -11.71 6.60
N HIS A 369 11.58 -11.87 5.43
CA HIS A 369 10.98 -11.55 4.14
C HIS A 369 10.15 -12.75 3.64
N SER A 370 8.89 -12.51 3.28
CA SER A 370 8.02 -13.55 2.70
C SER A 370 8.51 -14.00 1.33
N GLU A 371 9.02 -13.04 0.52
CA GLU A 371 9.48 -13.26 -0.83
C GLU A 371 11.00 -13.12 -0.90
N ILE A 372 11.68 -14.10 -1.50
CA ILE A 372 13.13 -14.09 -1.68
C ILE A 372 13.58 -12.92 -2.56
N SER A 373 12.78 -12.49 -3.52
CA SER A 373 13.06 -11.37 -4.42
C SER A 373 13.38 -10.08 -3.66
N VAL A 374 12.73 -9.84 -2.53
CA VAL A 374 13.00 -8.67 -1.66
C VAL A 374 14.42 -8.71 -1.11
N THR A 375 14.93 -9.91 -0.76
CA THR A 375 16.30 -10.10 -0.30
C THR A 375 17.27 -10.03 -1.46
N LEU A 376 16.98 -10.68 -2.59
CA LEU A 376 17.85 -10.69 -3.76
C LEU A 376 18.08 -9.30 -4.36
N ASN A 377 17.12 -8.39 -4.24
CA ASN A 377 17.28 -6.99 -4.68
C ASN A 377 18.49 -6.30 -4.02
N VAL A 378 18.95 -6.73 -2.86
CA VAL A 378 20.13 -6.18 -2.20
C VAL A 378 21.42 -6.71 -2.86
N TYR A 379 21.39 -7.93 -3.39
CA TYR A 379 22.52 -8.55 -4.09
C TYR A 379 22.69 -8.04 -5.52
N THR A 380 21.69 -7.39 -6.11
CA THR A 380 21.80 -6.81 -7.48
C THR A 380 22.77 -5.64 -7.59
N HIS A 381 23.23 -5.11 -6.47
CA HIS A 381 24.22 -4.03 -6.40
C HIS A 381 25.66 -4.54 -6.22
N LEU A 382 25.87 -5.85 -6.17
CA LEU A 382 27.20 -6.45 -6.16
C LEU A 382 27.86 -6.27 -7.54
N GLY A 383 29.06 -5.68 -7.55
CA GLY A 383 29.82 -5.41 -8.74
C GLY A 383 30.97 -6.40 -8.94
N PHE A 384 31.86 -6.09 -9.88
CA PHE A 384 33.03 -6.92 -10.19
C PHE A 384 33.98 -7.08 -8.99
N GLU A 385 34.22 -6.00 -8.23
CA GLU A 385 35.11 -6.05 -7.06
C GLU A 385 34.53 -6.94 -5.95
N ASP A 386 33.22 -6.84 -5.67
CA ASP A 386 32.56 -7.73 -4.71
C ASP A 386 32.68 -9.21 -5.15
N ALA A 387 32.51 -9.49 -6.44
CA ALA A 387 32.65 -10.85 -6.99
C ALA A 387 34.11 -11.36 -6.89
N LYS A 388 35.08 -10.50 -7.13
CA LYS A 388 36.51 -10.82 -7.01
C LYS A 388 36.89 -11.17 -5.57
N GLU A 389 36.50 -10.32 -4.60
CA GLU A 389 36.73 -10.59 -3.19
C GLU A 389 36.09 -11.90 -2.71
N GLU A 390 34.86 -12.21 -3.19
CA GLU A 390 34.17 -13.43 -2.84
C GLU A 390 34.92 -14.66 -3.40
N VAL A 391 35.37 -14.62 -4.66
CA VAL A 391 36.15 -15.69 -5.30
C VAL A 391 37.46 -15.87 -4.54
N GLU A 392 38.22 -14.80 -4.28
CA GLU A 392 39.49 -14.86 -3.54
C GLU A 392 39.28 -15.49 -2.14
N ARG A 393 38.22 -15.11 -1.42
CA ARG A 393 37.86 -15.68 -0.12
C ARG A 393 37.59 -17.20 -0.20
N LEU A 394 36.82 -17.64 -1.21
CA LEU A 394 36.49 -19.06 -1.38
C LEU A 394 37.72 -19.92 -1.70
N PHE A 395 38.67 -19.37 -2.46
CA PHE A 395 39.91 -20.06 -2.78
C PHE A 395 40.98 -19.96 -1.69
N ALA A 396 40.92 -18.98 -0.78
CA ALA A 396 41.85 -18.85 0.35
C ALA A 396 41.52 -19.82 1.51
N VAL A 397 40.39 -20.48 1.50
CA VAL A 397 39.95 -21.45 2.55
C VAL A 397 40.33 -22.88 2.20
N ASN A 398 40.97 -23.11 1.04
CA ASN A 398 41.61 -24.38 0.66
C ASN A 398 43.12 -24.23 0.80
#